data_ce1286528e0d744b34a21cbfdfe94498
#
_entry.id   ce1286528e0d744b34a21cbfdfe94498
#
_cell.length_a   1.000
_cell.length_b   1.000
_cell.length_c   1.000
_cell.angle_alpha   90.00
_cell.angle_beta   90.00
_cell.angle_gamma   90.00
#
_symmetry.space_group_name_H-M   'P 1'
#
loop_
_entity.id
_entity.type
_entity.pdbx_description
1 polymer ?
#
loop_
_entity_poly.entity_id
_entity_poly.type
_entity_poly.pdbx_seq_one_letter_code
_entity_poly.pdbx_strand_id
1 'polypeptide(L)'
;MKIALIGLPQAGKRTLFTLLTGRQVPEGRKPGESIEGISAIRDPRVNVLADMFKPEKTTYAENNFLLCPDADTGGSYEWLDAARRCHLVCLVVRAFDDESVYHPAGSVDANRDAENLEAELLLADMALVETRLERLARESKSGLKPEQEREKSVLDRAMARLEGGERLEGLELDDSERATVRSLDLVTFLPVLRV
;
A
#
# COMPACT_ATOMS: atom_id res chain seq x y z
N MET A 1 8.18 9.38 -6.35
CA MET A 1 7.79 8.14 -5.63
C MET A 1 6.26 8.11 -5.58
N LYS A 2 5.60 6.93 -5.67
CA LYS A 2 4.13 6.80 -5.56
C LYS A 2 3.78 6.23 -4.19
N ILE A 3 2.92 6.92 -3.43
CA ILE A 3 2.58 6.64 -2.03
C ILE A 3 1.07 6.42 -1.93
N ALA A 4 0.63 5.26 -1.45
CA ALA A 4 -0.77 4.98 -1.20
C ALA A 4 -1.18 5.48 0.20
N LEU A 5 -2.25 6.27 0.28
CA LEU A 5 -2.88 6.66 1.54
C LEU A 5 -4.07 5.72 1.78
N ILE A 6 -3.97 4.83 2.74
CA ILE A 6 -5.02 3.88 3.13
C ILE A 6 -5.38 4.04 4.60
N GLY A 7 -6.57 3.62 4.98
CA GLY A 7 -7.07 3.70 6.35
C GLY A 7 -8.58 3.57 6.42
N LEU A 8 -9.11 3.52 7.63
CA LEU A 8 -10.54 3.40 7.91
C LEU A 8 -11.33 4.63 7.44
N PRO A 9 -12.65 4.52 7.28
CA PRO A 9 -13.51 5.67 7.08
C PRO A 9 -13.26 6.74 8.15
N GLN A 10 -13.29 8.01 7.75
CA GLN A 10 -13.15 9.17 8.64
C GLN A 10 -11.84 9.26 9.46
N ALA A 11 -10.80 8.52 9.06
CA ALA A 11 -9.47 8.59 9.69
C ALA A 11 -8.66 9.86 9.32
N GLY A 12 -9.20 10.76 8.47
CA GLY A 12 -8.51 11.99 8.06
C GLY A 12 -7.74 11.90 6.73
N LYS A 13 -7.82 10.78 6.00
CA LYS A 13 -7.11 10.56 4.72
C LYS A 13 -7.32 11.69 3.69
N ARG A 14 -8.58 12.16 3.52
CA ARG A 14 -8.89 13.22 2.56
C ARG A 14 -8.25 14.55 2.95
N THR A 15 -8.28 14.87 4.23
CA THR A 15 -7.63 16.07 4.78
C THR A 15 -6.14 16.02 4.55
N LEU A 16 -5.50 14.89 4.91
CA LEU A 16 -4.07 14.68 4.70
C LEU A 16 -3.70 14.79 3.22
N PHE A 17 -4.47 14.14 2.33
CA PHE A 17 -4.25 14.22 0.89
C PHE A 17 -4.33 15.66 0.37
N THR A 18 -5.36 16.41 0.79
CA THR A 18 -5.52 17.82 0.41
C THR A 18 -4.37 18.70 0.92
N LEU A 19 -3.94 18.50 2.16
CA LEU A 19 -2.81 19.23 2.74
C LEU A 19 -1.49 18.95 2.01
N LEU A 20 -1.25 17.69 1.64
CA LEU A 20 -0.01 17.28 0.96
C LEU A 20 0.04 17.76 -0.50
N THR A 21 -1.09 17.68 -1.21
CA THR A 21 -1.12 17.89 -2.66
C THR A 21 -1.72 19.23 -3.09
N GLY A 22 -2.42 19.93 -2.20
CA GLY A 22 -3.23 21.12 -2.52
C GLY A 22 -4.48 20.81 -3.35
N ARG A 23 -4.72 19.53 -3.70
CA ARG A 23 -5.84 19.10 -4.52
C ARG A 23 -7.06 18.83 -3.66
N GLN A 24 -8.19 19.48 -3.97
CA GLN A 24 -9.46 19.21 -3.33
C GLN A 24 -10.01 17.85 -3.78
N VAL A 25 -10.58 17.11 -2.85
CA VAL A 25 -11.27 15.84 -3.13
C VAL A 25 -12.72 16.17 -3.51
N PRO A 26 -13.19 15.80 -4.72
CA PRO A 26 -14.55 16.08 -5.14
C PRO A 26 -15.60 15.48 -4.19
N GLU A 27 -16.67 16.22 -3.95
CA GLU A 27 -17.88 15.69 -3.32
C GLU A 27 -18.58 14.73 -4.29
N GLY A 28 -19.09 13.60 -3.78
CA GLY A 28 -19.78 12.61 -4.63
C GLY A 28 -18.84 11.64 -5.37
N ARG A 29 -17.60 11.48 -4.91
CA ARG A 29 -16.68 10.42 -5.39
C ARG A 29 -17.38 9.06 -5.36
N LYS A 30 -17.21 8.27 -6.44
CA LYS A 30 -17.72 6.91 -6.48
C LYS A 30 -17.00 6.04 -5.44
N PRO A 31 -17.73 5.15 -4.74
CA PRO A 31 -17.09 4.12 -3.94
C PRO A 31 -16.08 3.34 -4.79
N GLY A 32 -14.91 3.05 -4.25
CA GLY A 32 -13.86 2.30 -4.98
C GLY A 32 -12.95 3.14 -5.89
N GLU A 33 -13.23 4.44 -6.13
CA GLU A 33 -12.38 5.28 -6.96
C GLU A 33 -11.16 5.79 -6.16
N SER A 34 -9.96 5.69 -6.75
CA SER A 34 -8.73 6.29 -6.22
C SER A 34 -8.45 7.64 -6.86
N ILE A 35 -7.84 8.57 -6.12
CA ILE A 35 -7.50 9.92 -6.63
C ILE A 35 -5.99 10.12 -6.51
N GLU A 36 -5.36 10.55 -7.59
CA GLU A 36 -3.95 10.90 -7.59
C GLU A 36 -3.73 12.40 -7.39
N GLY A 37 -2.69 12.75 -6.64
CA GLY A 37 -2.23 14.12 -6.46
C GLY A 37 -0.72 14.17 -6.33
N ILE A 38 -0.13 15.25 -6.83
CA ILE A 38 1.32 15.46 -6.85
C ILE A 38 1.69 16.50 -5.80
N SER A 39 2.76 16.26 -5.07
CA SER A 39 3.36 17.20 -4.12
C SER A 39 4.84 17.38 -4.43
N ALA A 40 5.27 18.62 -4.64
CA ALA A 40 6.67 18.95 -4.83
C ALA A 40 7.41 18.95 -3.48
N ILE A 41 8.56 18.29 -3.43
CA ILE A 41 9.45 18.29 -2.27
C ILE A 41 10.31 19.56 -2.33
N ARG A 42 9.90 20.58 -1.59
CA ARG A 42 10.63 21.85 -1.52
C ARG A 42 11.85 21.73 -0.60
N ASP A 43 12.94 21.15 -1.12
CA ASP A 43 14.21 21.08 -0.41
C ASP A 43 14.94 22.43 -0.52
N PRO A 44 15.25 23.12 0.61
CA PRO A 44 15.96 24.41 0.58
C PRO A 44 17.31 24.35 -0.12
N ARG A 45 17.98 23.21 -0.13
CA ARG A 45 19.27 23.00 -0.81
C ARG A 45 19.16 23.23 -2.33
N VAL A 46 18.02 22.88 -2.92
CA VAL A 46 17.75 23.12 -4.35
C VAL A 46 17.73 24.61 -4.64
N ASN A 47 17.16 25.43 -3.74
CA ASN A 47 17.15 26.89 -3.90
C ASN A 47 18.57 27.46 -3.83
N VAL A 48 19.37 27.03 -2.86
CA VAL A 48 20.77 27.45 -2.73
C VAL A 48 21.57 27.14 -4.00
N LEU A 49 21.41 25.92 -4.53
CA LEU A 49 22.06 25.51 -5.78
C LEU A 49 21.57 26.34 -6.98
N ALA A 50 20.27 26.62 -7.06
CA ALA A 50 19.69 27.45 -8.12
C ALA A 50 20.23 28.88 -8.06
N ASP A 51 20.39 29.43 -6.87
CA ASP A 51 20.98 30.78 -6.69
C ASP A 51 22.47 30.85 -7.09
N MET A 52 23.22 29.77 -6.83
CA MET A 52 24.64 29.66 -7.18
C MET A 52 24.83 29.48 -8.69
N PHE A 53 24.08 28.61 -9.34
CA PHE A 53 24.30 28.22 -10.73
C PHE A 53 23.38 28.95 -11.72
N LYS A 54 22.36 29.67 -11.24
CA LYS A 54 21.39 30.43 -12.03
C LYS A 54 20.87 29.65 -13.26
N PRO A 55 20.33 28.44 -13.09
CA PRO A 55 19.82 27.63 -14.20
C PRO A 55 18.60 28.32 -14.86
N GLU A 56 18.35 28.03 -16.11
CA GLU A 56 17.14 28.51 -16.82
C GLU A 56 15.86 27.94 -16.20
N LYS A 57 15.93 26.72 -15.57
CA LYS A 57 14.78 26.07 -14.93
C LYS A 57 15.23 25.32 -13.68
N THR A 58 14.49 25.50 -12.58
CA THR A 58 14.63 24.72 -11.36
C THR A 58 13.45 23.77 -11.23
N THR A 59 13.71 22.48 -11.06
CA THR A 59 12.68 21.45 -10.88
C THR A 59 12.90 20.72 -9.57
N TYR A 60 11.86 20.68 -8.74
CA TYR A 60 11.88 19.92 -7.47
C TYR A 60 11.52 18.45 -7.72
N ALA A 61 12.02 17.58 -6.86
CA ALA A 61 11.53 16.21 -6.81
C ALA A 61 10.05 16.18 -6.41
N GLU A 62 9.33 15.18 -6.90
CA GLU A 62 7.89 15.07 -6.68
C GLU A 62 7.53 13.71 -6.06
N ASN A 63 6.57 13.74 -5.13
CA ASN A 63 5.84 12.57 -4.69
C ASN A 63 4.45 12.56 -5.30
N ASN A 64 4.02 11.40 -5.76
CA ASN A 64 2.66 11.16 -6.21
C ASN A 64 1.91 10.44 -5.09
N PHE A 65 0.88 11.09 -4.54
CA PHE A 65 0.01 10.53 -3.52
C PHE A 65 -1.24 9.95 -4.16
N LEU A 66 -1.57 8.74 -3.77
CA LEU A 66 -2.78 8.04 -4.18
C LEU A 66 -3.72 7.94 -2.98
N LEU A 67 -4.80 8.70 -3.01
CA LEU A 67 -5.89 8.54 -2.04
C LEU A 67 -6.72 7.31 -2.42
N CYS A 68 -6.54 6.22 -1.70
CA CYS A 68 -7.29 4.99 -1.89
C CYS A 68 -8.71 5.08 -1.33
N PRO A 69 -9.62 4.17 -1.71
CA PRO A 69 -10.91 4.01 -1.05
C PRO A 69 -10.75 3.76 0.45
N ASP A 70 -11.84 3.90 1.19
CA ASP A 70 -11.85 3.57 2.61
C ASP A 70 -11.65 2.05 2.78
N ALA A 71 -10.82 1.66 3.73
CA ALA A 71 -10.60 0.25 4.03
C ALA A 71 -11.91 -0.35 4.54
N ASP A 72 -12.31 -1.47 3.92
CA ASP A 72 -13.44 -2.27 4.33
C ASP A 72 -12.90 -3.56 4.96
N THR A 73 -13.20 -3.76 6.25
CA THR A 73 -12.84 -4.97 7.00
C THR A 73 -13.86 -6.11 6.79
N GLY A 74 -14.72 -5.99 5.79
CA GLY A 74 -15.76 -6.98 5.43
C GLY A 74 -15.30 -8.10 4.50
N GLY A 75 -13.99 -8.25 4.24
CA GLY A 75 -13.41 -9.34 3.42
C GLY A 75 -13.28 -9.03 1.93
N SER A 76 -13.66 -7.83 1.46
CA SER A 76 -13.32 -7.35 0.12
C SER A 76 -12.03 -6.54 0.18
N TYR A 77 -11.07 -6.85 -0.70
CA TYR A 77 -9.77 -6.17 -0.78
C TYR A 77 -9.63 -5.24 -2.00
N GLU A 78 -10.72 -4.91 -2.68
CA GLU A 78 -10.71 -4.03 -3.86
C GLU A 78 -10.12 -2.64 -3.55
N TRP A 79 -10.23 -2.18 -2.30
CA TRP A 79 -9.63 -0.93 -1.84
C TRP A 79 -8.10 -0.92 -1.86
N LEU A 80 -7.46 -2.10 -1.92
CA LEU A 80 -5.99 -2.27 -2.03
C LEU A 80 -5.49 -2.31 -3.47
N ASP A 81 -6.32 -2.54 -4.48
CA ASP A 81 -5.88 -2.80 -5.85
C ASP A 81 -4.98 -1.68 -6.41
N ALA A 82 -5.34 -0.43 -6.12
CA ALA A 82 -4.55 0.71 -6.54
C ALA A 82 -3.26 0.88 -5.71
N ALA A 83 -3.29 0.50 -4.42
CA ALA A 83 -2.16 0.59 -3.50
C ALA A 83 -1.05 -0.40 -3.85
N ARG A 84 -1.39 -1.59 -4.35
CA ARG A 84 -0.46 -2.65 -4.75
C ARG A 84 0.59 -2.20 -5.77
N ARG A 85 0.26 -1.18 -6.59
CA ARG A 85 1.15 -0.59 -7.62
C ARG A 85 1.91 0.64 -7.15
N CYS A 86 1.89 0.91 -5.84
CA CYS A 86 2.64 2.00 -5.23
C CYS A 86 4.03 1.52 -4.77
N HIS A 87 4.84 2.45 -4.27
CA HIS A 87 6.18 2.15 -3.76
C HIS A 87 6.21 2.12 -2.23
N LEU A 88 5.17 2.67 -1.58
CA LEU A 88 5.02 2.76 -0.14
C LEU A 88 3.53 2.84 0.20
N VAL A 89 3.16 2.23 1.31
CA VAL A 89 1.84 2.32 1.92
C VAL A 89 1.92 3.23 3.13
N CYS A 90 1.07 4.25 3.18
CA CYS A 90 0.89 5.12 4.32
C CYS A 90 -0.46 4.77 4.98
N LEU A 91 -0.39 4.19 6.19
CA LEU A 91 -1.55 3.90 7.01
C LEU A 91 -1.95 5.16 7.77
N VAL A 92 -3.08 5.72 7.41
CA VAL A 92 -3.64 6.89 8.09
C VAL A 92 -4.63 6.41 9.14
N VAL A 93 -4.29 6.62 10.41
CA VAL A 93 -5.12 6.24 11.55
C VAL A 93 -5.64 7.46 12.30
N ARG A 94 -6.82 7.33 12.89
CA ARG A 94 -7.42 8.42 13.65
C ARG A 94 -6.84 8.46 15.05
N ALA A 95 -6.19 9.58 15.39
CA ALA A 95 -5.65 9.85 16.73
C ALA A 95 -6.35 11.05 17.43
N PHE A 96 -7.28 11.72 16.74
CA PHE A 96 -8.04 12.84 17.31
C PHE A 96 -9.40 12.36 17.83
N ASP A 97 -9.87 12.97 18.91
CA ASP A 97 -11.19 12.73 19.46
C ASP A 97 -12.17 13.80 18.99
N ASP A 98 -13.33 13.37 18.46
CA ASP A 98 -14.41 14.24 18.00
C ASP A 98 -15.73 13.47 18.04
N GLU A 99 -16.60 13.83 18.97
CA GLU A 99 -17.89 13.16 19.17
C GLU A 99 -18.84 13.27 17.96
N SER A 100 -18.65 14.30 17.09
CA SER A 100 -19.45 14.48 15.87
C SER A 100 -19.05 13.56 14.74
N VAL A 101 -17.89 12.89 14.84
CA VAL A 101 -17.33 12.03 13.80
C VAL A 101 -17.43 10.58 14.23
N TYR A 102 -18.25 9.81 13.51
CA TYR A 102 -18.42 8.38 13.76
C TYR A 102 -17.09 7.61 13.62
N HIS A 103 -16.87 6.63 14.51
CA HIS A 103 -15.76 5.70 14.43
C HIS A 103 -16.27 4.26 14.26
N PRO A 104 -15.81 3.49 13.24
CA PRO A 104 -16.33 2.13 12.98
C PRO A 104 -16.24 1.19 14.18
N ALA A 105 -15.16 1.29 14.97
CA ALA A 105 -14.95 0.47 16.17
C ALA A 105 -15.58 1.08 17.46
N GLY A 106 -16.35 2.17 17.36
CA GLY A 106 -17.02 2.82 18.48
C GLY A 106 -16.12 3.64 19.41
N SER A 107 -14.80 3.54 19.29
CA SER A 107 -13.82 4.30 20.08
C SER A 107 -12.57 4.59 19.27
N VAL A 108 -11.91 5.71 19.57
CA VAL A 108 -10.62 6.07 18.95
C VAL A 108 -9.49 5.32 19.63
N ASP A 109 -8.75 4.53 18.88
CA ASP A 109 -7.53 3.84 19.31
C ASP A 109 -6.62 3.64 18.09
N ALA A 110 -5.66 4.54 17.93
CA ALA A 110 -4.79 4.56 16.75
C ALA A 110 -3.90 3.31 16.64
N ASN A 111 -3.48 2.73 17.78
CA ASN A 111 -2.65 1.51 17.75
C ASN A 111 -3.46 0.30 17.29
N ARG A 112 -4.62 0.08 17.90
CA ARG A 112 -5.55 -0.98 17.50
C ARG A 112 -5.90 -0.87 16.02
N ASP A 113 -6.21 0.33 15.54
CA ASP A 113 -6.64 0.55 14.16
C ASP A 113 -5.48 0.35 13.17
N ALA A 114 -4.24 0.72 13.55
CA ALA A 114 -3.06 0.42 12.76
C ALA A 114 -2.79 -1.09 12.67
N GLU A 115 -2.85 -1.79 13.81
CA GLU A 115 -2.66 -3.24 13.88
C GLU A 115 -3.73 -3.99 13.06
N ASN A 116 -5.00 -3.58 13.16
CA ASN A 116 -6.07 -4.15 12.36
C ASN A 116 -5.85 -3.93 10.86
N LEU A 117 -5.46 -2.72 10.44
CA LEU A 117 -5.15 -2.45 9.03
C LEU A 117 -3.96 -3.28 8.54
N GLU A 118 -2.91 -3.44 9.33
CA GLU A 118 -1.78 -4.30 8.96
C GLU A 118 -2.20 -5.77 8.86
N ALA A 119 -3.05 -6.26 9.76
CA ALA A 119 -3.61 -7.61 9.66
C ALA A 119 -4.41 -7.81 8.35
N GLU A 120 -5.20 -6.81 7.94
CA GLU A 120 -5.92 -6.84 6.66
C GLU A 120 -4.96 -6.91 5.45
N LEU A 121 -3.80 -6.23 5.50
CA LEU A 121 -2.78 -6.35 4.44
C LEU A 121 -2.23 -7.78 4.35
N LEU A 122 -1.95 -8.42 5.50
CA LEU A 122 -1.48 -9.80 5.56
C LEU A 122 -2.54 -10.76 4.99
N LEU A 123 -3.79 -10.64 5.44
CA LEU A 123 -4.89 -11.48 4.99
C LEU A 123 -5.16 -11.33 3.49
N ALA A 124 -5.09 -10.11 2.97
CA ALA A 124 -5.25 -9.83 1.55
C ALA A 124 -4.17 -10.52 0.69
N ASP A 125 -2.93 -10.55 1.15
CA ASP A 125 -1.85 -11.21 0.43
C ASP A 125 -1.88 -12.73 0.62
N MET A 126 -2.26 -13.23 1.81
CA MET A 126 -2.49 -14.66 2.04
C MET A 126 -3.51 -15.22 1.05
N ALA A 127 -4.65 -14.55 0.85
CA ALA A 127 -5.68 -14.97 -0.09
C ALA A 127 -5.16 -15.05 -1.54
N LEU A 128 -4.30 -14.11 -1.97
CA LEU A 128 -3.69 -14.15 -3.30
C LEU A 128 -2.68 -15.28 -3.44
N VAL A 129 -1.83 -15.47 -2.43
CA VAL A 129 -0.81 -16.54 -2.41
C VAL A 129 -1.50 -17.90 -2.42
N GLU A 130 -2.52 -18.10 -1.58
CA GLU A 130 -3.31 -19.34 -1.54
C GLU A 130 -3.95 -19.67 -2.89
N THR A 131 -4.64 -18.69 -3.48
CA THR A 131 -5.26 -18.84 -4.81
C THR A 131 -4.24 -19.26 -5.86
N ARG A 132 -3.03 -18.68 -5.82
CA ARG A 132 -1.96 -19.00 -6.77
C ARG A 132 -1.37 -20.41 -6.52
N LEU A 133 -1.15 -20.77 -5.26
CA LEU A 133 -0.70 -22.11 -4.87
C LEU A 133 -1.70 -23.20 -5.29
N GLU A 134 -3.00 -22.98 -5.09
CA GLU A 134 -4.04 -23.91 -5.56
C GLU A 134 -4.02 -24.08 -7.08
N ARG A 135 -3.80 -22.99 -7.82
CA ARG A 135 -3.66 -23.04 -9.28
C ARG A 135 -2.44 -23.87 -9.70
N LEU A 136 -1.28 -23.62 -9.08
CA LEU A 136 -0.07 -24.41 -9.32
C LEU A 136 -0.26 -25.89 -8.96
N ALA A 137 -0.97 -26.20 -7.87
CA ALA A 137 -1.31 -27.57 -7.50
C ALA A 137 -2.18 -28.28 -8.55
N ARG A 138 -3.10 -27.57 -9.19
CA ARG A 138 -3.89 -28.11 -10.31
C ARG A 138 -3.04 -28.35 -11.55
N GLU A 139 -2.14 -27.41 -11.89
CA GLU A 139 -1.21 -27.48 -13.02
C GLU A 139 -0.18 -28.61 -12.81
N SER A 140 0.22 -28.92 -11.58
CA SER A 140 1.21 -29.96 -11.24
C SER A 140 0.84 -31.37 -11.68
N LYS A 141 -0.44 -31.65 -11.93
CA LYS A 141 -0.92 -32.94 -12.42
C LYS A 141 -0.33 -33.32 -13.79
N SER A 142 0.10 -32.34 -14.56
CA SER A 142 0.78 -32.50 -15.86
C SER A 142 2.30 -32.29 -15.81
N GLY A 143 2.87 -32.11 -14.60
CA GLY A 143 4.26 -31.71 -14.35
C GLY A 143 4.42 -30.18 -14.35
N LEU A 144 5.10 -29.65 -13.31
CA LEU A 144 5.47 -28.22 -13.25
C LEU A 144 6.71 -27.96 -14.11
N LYS A 145 6.75 -26.79 -14.74
CA LYS A 145 7.97 -26.28 -15.37
C LYS A 145 8.94 -25.80 -14.25
N PRO A 146 10.26 -25.75 -14.51
CA PRO A 146 11.23 -25.29 -13.51
C PRO A 146 10.93 -23.90 -12.92
N GLU A 147 10.36 -22.98 -13.72
CA GLU A 147 9.94 -21.65 -13.26
C GLU A 147 8.75 -21.74 -12.29
N GLN A 148 7.81 -22.64 -12.53
CA GLN A 148 6.65 -22.85 -11.66
C GLN A 148 7.04 -23.55 -10.35
N GLU A 149 8.03 -24.46 -10.38
CA GLU A 149 8.57 -25.05 -9.15
C GLU A 149 9.26 -23.99 -8.29
N ARG A 150 10.03 -23.09 -8.91
CA ARG A 150 10.65 -21.97 -8.22
C ARG A 150 9.60 -21.02 -7.65
N GLU A 151 8.60 -20.62 -8.44
CA GLU A 151 7.48 -19.80 -7.99
C GLU A 151 6.81 -20.45 -6.78
N LYS A 152 6.48 -21.73 -6.85
CA LYS A 152 5.86 -22.47 -5.75
C LYS A 152 6.71 -22.40 -4.48
N SER A 153 8.02 -22.64 -4.59
CA SER A 153 8.93 -22.56 -3.44
C SER A 153 8.93 -21.17 -2.77
N VAL A 154 8.89 -20.10 -3.58
CA VAL A 154 8.80 -18.72 -3.07
C VAL A 154 7.46 -18.48 -2.38
N LEU A 155 6.35 -18.95 -2.99
CA LEU A 155 5.02 -18.78 -2.42
C LEU A 155 4.82 -19.57 -1.13
N ASP A 156 5.39 -20.77 -1.00
CA ASP A 156 5.35 -21.55 0.24
C ASP A 156 6.08 -20.82 1.38
N ARG A 157 7.24 -20.20 1.11
CA ARG A 157 7.96 -19.34 2.08
C ARG A 157 7.20 -18.08 2.42
N ALA A 158 6.58 -17.45 1.42
CA ALA A 158 5.75 -16.27 1.61
C ALA A 158 4.54 -16.59 2.50
N MET A 159 3.85 -17.70 2.23
CA MET A 159 2.69 -18.14 3.03
C MET A 159 3.10 -18.39 4.49
N ALA A 160 4.18 -19.14 4.73
CA ALA A 160 4.66 -19.42 6.08
C ALA A 160 4.98 -18.14 6.87
N ARG A 161 5.52 -17.13 6.19
CA ARG A 161 5.84 -15.83 6.81
C ARG A 161 4.56 -15.04 7.14
N LEU A 162 3.61 -14.98 6.21
CA LEU A 162 2.32 -14.31 6.40
C LEU A 162 1.49 -14.97 7.52
N GLU A 163 1.44 -16.31 7.58
CA GLU A 163 0.80 -17.07 8.66
C GLU A 163 1.45 -16.81 10.03
N GLY A 164 2.76 -16.52 10.03
CA GLY A 164 3.49 -16.06 11.22
C GLY A 164 3.19 -14.61 11.63
N GLY A 165 2.32 -13.90 10.90
CA GLY A 165 2.00 -12.50 11.15
C GLY A 165 3.09 -11.52 10.69
N GLU A 166 4.01 -11.97 9.84
CA GLU A 166 5.12 -11.16 9.37
C GLU A 166 4.92 -10.70 7.92
N ARG A 167 5.29 -9.45 7.64
CA ARG A 167 5.25 -8.87 6.30
C ARG A 167 6.35 -9.42 5.40
N LEU A 168 6.12 -9.45 4.10
CA LEU A 168 7.08 -9.97 3.11
C LEU A 168 8.25 -9.02 2.82
N GLU A 169 8.21 -7.76 3.27
CA GLU A 169 9.32 -6.79 3.09
C GLU A 169 10.68 -7.35 3.54
N GLY A 170 10.70 -8.16 4.62
CA GLY A 170 11.90 -8.82 5.12
C GLY A 170 12.21 -10.19 4.49
N LEU A 171 11.45 -10.62 3.48
CA LEU A 171 11.72 -11.90 2.81
C LEU A 171 12.85 -11.75 1.80
N GLU A 172 13.96 -12.44 2.05
CA GLU A 172 15.10 -12.46 1.14
C GLU A 172 14.77 -13.30 -0.09
N LEU A 173 14.81 -12.66 -1.25
CA LEU A 173 14.57 -13.24 -2.57
C LEU A 173 15.69 -12.80 -3.51
N ASP A 174 16.23 -13.74 -4.29
CA ASP A 174 17.08 -13.38 -5.42
C ASP A 174 16.26 -12.76 -6.57
N ASP A 175 16.94 -12.17 -7.56
CA ASP A 175 16.28 -11.49 -8.67
C ASP A 175 15.35 -12.40 -9.48
N SER A 176 15.74 -13.67 -9.62
CA SER A 176 14.97 -14.70 -10.34
C SER A 176 13.71 -15.10 -9.55
N GLU A 177 13.84 -15.31 -8.24
CA GLU A 177 12.72 -15.58 -7.34
C GLU A 177 11.74 -14.40 -7.30
N ARG A 178 12.27 -13.18 -7.16
CA ARG A 178 11.46 -11.96 -7.17
C ARG A 178 10.66 -11.79 -8.47
N ALA A 179 11.27 -12.15 -9.61
CA ALA A 179 10.59 -12.09 -10.90
C ALA A 179 9.37 -13.03 -10.97
N THR A 180 9.41 -14.22 -10.32
CA THR A 180 8.32 -15.20 -10.35
C THR A 180 7.05 -14.72 -9.66
N VAL A 181 7.17 -13.93 -8.58
CA VAL A 181 6.03 -13.45 -7.78
C VAL A 181 5.65 -12.01 -8.06
N ARG A 182 6.40 -11.33 -8.94
CA ARG A 182 6.19 -9.90 -9.25
C ARG A 182 4.77 -9.60 -9.74
N SER A 183 4.19 -10.50 -10.53
CA SER A 183 2.85 -10.32 -11.12
C SER A 183 1.71 -10.39 -10.11
N LEU A 184 1.98 -10.83 -8.89
CA LEU A 184 0.97 -10.90 -7.82
C LEU A 184 0.79 -9.56 -7.11
N ASP A 185 1.71 -8.61 -7.32
CA ASP A 185 1.66 -7.27 -6.70
C ASP A 185 1.33 -7.34 -5.19
N LEU A 186 2.02 -8.22 -4.44
CA LEU A 186 1.79 -8.43 -3.02
C LEU A 186 2.13 -7.15 -2.24
N VAL A 187 1.13 -6.60 -1.54
CA VAL A 187 1.25 -5.30 -0.85
C VAL A 187 2.18 -5.35 0.37
N THR A 188 2.34 -6.52 0.98
CA THR A 188 3.19 -6.70 2.16
C THR A 188 4.69 -6.67 1.86
N PHE A 189 5.10 -6.66 0.57
CA PHE A 189 6.47 -6.32 0.16
C PHE A 189 6.76 -4.81 0.23
N LEU A 190 5.73 -3.97 0.21
CA LEU A 190 5.91 -2.52 0.24
C LEU A 190 6.25 -2.05 1.65
N PRO A 191 7.13 -1.06 1.83
CA PRO A 191 7.33 -0.42 3.12
C PRO A 191 6.04 0.25 3.60
N VAL A 192 5.81 0.23 4.93
CA VAL A 192 4.63 0.83 5.55
C VAL A 192 5.06 1.96 6.48
N LEU A 193 4.38 3.11 6.37
CA LEU A 193 4.47 4.24 7.28
C LEU A 193 3.13 4.41 8.00
N ARG A 194 3.13 4.55 9.33
CA ARG A 194 1.95 4.88 10.14
C ARG A 194 1.90 6.41 10.38
N VAL A 195 0.74 7.04 10.13
CA VAL A 195 0.49 8.48 10.27
C VAL A 195 -0.84 8.74 10.98
#